data_ff76778a44f5a1967e0cf7e9ab0ebf58
#
_entry.id   ff76778a44f5a1967e0cf7e9ab0ebf58
#
_cell.length_a   1.000
_cell.length_b   1.000
_cell.length_c   1.000
_cell.angle_alpha   90.00
_cell.angle_beta   90.00
_cell.angle_gamma   90.00
#
_symmetry.space_group_name_H-M   'P 1'
#
loop_
_entity.id
_entity.type
_entity.pdbx_description
1 polymer ?
#
loop_
_entity_poly.entity_id
_entity_poly.type
_entity_poly.pdbx_seq_one_letter_code
_entity_poly.pdbx_strand_id
1 'polypeptide(L)'
;MIYPCSVQTNIQGEELREHGTRLFPVACYMDQLPPDEIPWHWHNELELGLVVAGSMTVEIGSARQKIACGEGFFINSNVLHSANSMEGACCELHSIVFHPLAVSGSMDNIIWQKYVKPLIENQGSPGFCLKPETEWNRKILDSIAVVWQLAEQEEYGYEMYIHNELSKMIALLSENQSTANKKIFGKEQRDNARIKEMLTFIQANYDKELLIEDIAAACAVSVRECIRCFRATIATTPIAYLKSYRLQQAALKLQLSTEKISVIAQSCGFQEMSYFSKSFKEVYGCTPSEYRAGKQGIEPDAGADSLKELEEKF
;
A
#
# COMPACT_ATOMS: atom_id res chain seq x y z
N MET A 1 5.65 14.42 -12.28
CA MET A 1 5.20 13.03 -12.24
C MET A 1 5.45 12.35 -10.89
N ILE A 2 6.02 13.09 -9.93
CA ILE A 2 6.25 12.64 -8.55
C ILE A 2 5.10 13.13 -7.67
N TYR A 3 4.52 12.23 -6.88
CA TYR A 3 3.38 12.51 -6.01
C TYR A 3 3.73 12.17 -4.56
N PRO A 4 3.19 12.90 -3.57
CA PRO A 4 3.20 12.42 -2.20
C PRO A 4 2.34 11.17 -2.08
N CYS A 5 2.75 10.21 -1.28
CA CYS A 5 1.93 9.03 -1.03
C CYS A 5 0.69 9.39 -0.22
N SER A 6 -0.40 8.80 -0.62
CA SER A 6 -1.68 8.90 0.10
C SER A 6 -2.50 7.69 -0.34
N VAL A 7 -2.27 6.57 0.32
CA VAL A 7 -2.99 5.32 0.04
C VAL A 7 -4.43 5.45 0.51
N GLN A 8 -5.35 5.50 -0.43
CA GLN A 8 -6.79 5.43 -0.19
C GLN A 8 -7.31 4.13 -0.77
N THR A 9 -7.92 3.32 0.05
CA THR A 9 -8.42 2.02 -0.37
C THR A 9 -9.94 2.01 -0.46
N ASN A 10 -10.44 1.23 -1.41
CA ASN A 10 -11.85 0.88 -1.44
C ASN A 10 -12.19 -0.11 -0.33
N ILE A 11 -13.46 -0.52 -0.32
CA ILE A 11 -14.02 -1.53 0.59
C ILE A 11 -13.25 -2.87 0.56
N GLN A 12 -12.45 -3.14 -0.44
CA GLN A 12 -11.74 -4.42 -0.66
C GLN A 12 -10.24 -4.36 -0.32
N GLY A 13 -9.76 -3.20 0.19
CA GLY A 13 -8.34 -2.97 0.40
C GLY A 13 -7.57 -2.72 -0.89
N GLU A 14 -8.29 -2.60 -2.02
CA GLU A 14 -7.73 -2.17 -3.30
C GLU A 14 -7.50 -0.67 -3.26
N GLU A 15 -6.35 -0.23 -3.70
CA GLU A 15 -6.09 1.19 -3.80
C GLU A 15 -6.99 1.85 -4.85
N LEU A 16 -7.63 2.97 -4.46
CA LEU A 16 -8.57 3.70 -5.33
C LEU A 16 -7.87 4.66 -6.28
N ARG A 17 -6.59 4.86 -6.09
CA ARG A 17 -5.82 5.82 -6.86
C ARG A 17 -5.48 5.25 -8.23
N GLU A 18 -5.72 6.03 -9.29
CA GLU A 18 -5.16 5.76 -10.60
C GLU A 18 -3.68 6.17 -10.62
N HIS A 19 -2.80 5.24 -10.96
CA HIS A 19 -1.37 5.46 -11.03
C HIS A 19 -0.96 5.98 -12.42
N GLY A 20 -0.64 7.29 -12.47
CA GLY A 20 -0.32 7.97 -13.70
C GLY A 20 -1.56 8.42 -14.48
N THR A 21 -1.50 8.35 -15.79
CA THR A 21 -2.59 8.71 -16.69
C THR A 21 -3.00 7.54 -17.58
N ARG A 22 -4.18 7.60 -18.19
CA ARG A 22 -4.61 6.57 -19.14
C ARG A 22 -3.64 6.40 -20.33
N LEU A 23 -2.93 7.46 -20.71
CA LEU A 23 -1.97 7.42 -21.83
C LEU A 23 -0.57 7.00 -21.37
N PHE A 24 -0.23 7.25 -20.12
CA PHE A 24 1.03 6.87 -19.50
C PHE A 24 0.76 6.41 -18.06
N PRO A 25 0.41 5.13 -17.86
CA PRO A 25 0.01 4.57 -16.57
C PRO A 25 1.23 4.20 -15.72
N VAL A 26 2.02 5.22 -15.37
CA VAL A 26 3.21 5.17 -14.53
C VAL A 26 3.16 6.34 -13.56
N ALA A 27 3.41 6.08 -12.28
CA ALA A 27 3.51 7.09 -11.25
C ALA A 27 4.70 6.83 -10.33
N CYS A 28 5.36 7.89 -9.89
CA CYS A 28 6.40 7.85 -8.87
C CYS A 28 5.87 8.45 -7.58
N TYR A 29 6.21 7.86 -6.43
CA TYR A 29 5.79 8.33 -5.11
C TYR A 29 7.00 8.52 -4.20
N MET A 30 6.99 9.62 -3.46
CA MET A 30 7.95 9.90 -2.41
C MET A 30 7.24 9.79 -1.07
N ASP A 31 7.71 8.89 -0.23
CA ASP A 31 7.22 8.67 1.12
C ASP A 31 8.29 9.00 2.14
N GLN A 32 7.91 9.79 3.14
CA GLN A 32 8.74 10.02 4.31
C GLN A 32 8.10 9.34 5.51
N LEU A 33 8.71 8.27 5.96
CA LEU A 33 8.24 7.42 7.07
C LEU A 33 9.10 7.68 8.32
N PRO A 34 8.54 8.04 9.52
CA PRO A 34 7.24 8.64 9.76
C PRO A 34 7.18 10.11 9.31
N PRO A 35 6.03 10.80 9.24
CA PRO A 35 4.74 10.38 9.79
C PRO A 35 3.89 9.51 8.88
N ASP A 36 4.30 9.34 7.62
CA ASP A 36 3.54 8.56 6.66
C ASP A 36 3.64 7.07 7.03
N GLU A 37 2.52 6.37 6.93
CA GLU A 37 2.43 4.91 7.02
C GLU A 37 1.77 4.43 5.72
N ILE A 38 2.34 3.41 5.11
CA ILE A 38 1.73 2.76 3.95
C ILE A 38 0.92 1.58 4.48
N PRO A 39 -0.41 1.74 4.64
CA PRO A 39 -1.27 0.72 5.22
C PRO A 39 -1.34 -0.51 4.31
N TRP A 40 -1.89 -1.61 4.83
CA TRP A 40 -2.17 -2.79 4.02
C TRP A 40 -3.12 -2.47 2.87
N HIS A 41 -2.62 -2.63 1.64
CA HIS A 41 -3.38 -2.42 0.40
C HIS A 41 -2.87 -3.35 -0.71
N TRP A 42 -3.58 -3.36 -1.81
CA TRP A 42 -3.19 -4.02 -3.04
C TRP A 42 -3.72 -3.24 -4.25
N HIS A 43 -3.06 -3.38 -5.38
CA HIS A 43 -3.42 -2.78 -6.66
C HIS A 43 -3.07 -3.72 -7.81
N ASN A 44 -3.59 -3.44 -9.00
CA ASN A 44 -3.35 -4.26 -10.20
C ASN A 44 -2.00 -3.98 -10.85
N GLU A 45 -1.34 -2.93 -10.46
CA GLU A 45 -0.05 -2.49 -10.94
C GLU A 45 1.09 -3.34 -10.38
N LEU A 46 2.25 -3.19 -10.99
CA LEU A 46 3.54 -3.63 -10.45
C LEU A 46 4.16 -2.46 -9.68
N GLU A 47 4.84 -2.76 -8.59
CA GLU A 47 5.53 -1.75 -7.81
C GLU A 47 7.00 -2.11 -7.59
N LEU A 48 7.86 -1.10 -7.70
CA LEU A 48 9.28 -1.16 -7.41
C LEU A 48 9.65 -0.02 -6.48
N GLY A 49 10.27 -0.32 -5.36
CA GLY A 49 10.69 0.68 -4.37
C GLY A 49 12.20 0.66 -4.14
N LEU A 50 12.76 1.83 -3.85
CA LEU A 50 14.15 2.06 -3.44
C LEU A 50 14.19 2.91 -2.17
N VAL A 51 14.82 2.41 -1.13
CA VAL A 51 15.10 3.21 0.08
C VAL A 51 16.30 4.11 -0.21
N VAL A 52 16.09 5.42 -0.23
CA VAL A 52 17.15 6.41 -0.51
C VAL A 52 17.77 6.96 0.77
N ALA A 53 17.05 6.89 1.89
CA ALA A 53 17.57 7.25 3.21
C ALA A 53 16.92 6.41 4.31
N GLY A 54 17.68 6.12 5.36
CA GLY A 54 17.19 5.39 6.54
C GLY A 54 16.93 3.91 6.31
N SER A 55 15.89 3.40 6.97
CA SER A 55 15.49 1.99 6.88
C SER A 55 14.02 1.81 7.25
N MET A 56 13.40 0.80 6.67
CA MET A 56 11.99 0.49 6.88
C MET A 56 11.73 -1.02 6.94
N THR A 57 10.54 -1.38 7.33
CA THR A 57 10.01 -2.74 7.18
C THR A 57 8.99 -2.75 6.05
N VAL A 58 9.18 -3.62 5.07
CA VAL A 58 8.18 -3.93 4.05
C VAL A 58 7.55 -5.29 4.35
N GLU A 59 6.25 -5.37 4.22
CA GLU A 59 5.47 -6.59 4.37
C GLU A 59 4.81 -6.92 3.03
N ILE A 60 5.17 -8.07 2.45
CA ILE A 60 4.69 -8.52 1.13
C ILE A 60 4.03 -9.88 1.30
N GLY A 61 2.70 -9.93 1.22
CA GLY A 61 1.96 -11.10 1.61
C GLY A 61 2.25 -11.50 3.06
N SER A 62 2.78 -12.69 3.28
CA SER A 62 3.18 -13.19 4.63
C SER A 62 4.63 -12.89 5.00
N ALA A 63 5.42 -12.36 4.08
CA ALA A 63 6.84 -12.09 4.31
C ALA A 63 7.04 -10.68 4.87
N ARG A 64 7.73 -10.59 6.01
CA ARG A 64 8.15 -9.33 6.63
C ARG A 64 9.66 -9.20 6.55
N GLN A 65 10.14 -8.14 5.91
CA GLN A 65 11.56 -7.94 5.70
C GLN A 65 11.97 -6.50 6.02
N LYS A 66 13.18 -6.37 6.58
CA LYS A 66 13.82 -5.07 6.78
C LYS A 66 14.66 -4.74 5.57
N ILE A 67 14.53 -3.50 5.11
CA ILE A 67 15.32 -2.93 4.03
C ILE A 67 15.92 -1.60 4.47
N ALA A 68 17.13 -1.33 4.01
CA ALA A 68 17.91 -0.15 4.36
C ALA A 68 18.25 0.68 3.11
N CYS A 69 18.84 1.83 3.32
CA CYS A 69 19.31 2.71 2.25
C CYS A 69 20.14 1.93 1.22
N GLY A 70 19.84 2.10 -0.06
CA GLY A 70 20.43 1.38 -1.19
C GLY A 70 19.82 0.02 -1.48
N GLU A 71 18.92 -0.48 -0.64
CA GLU A 71 18.10 -1.67 -0.89
C GLU A 71 16.69 -1.26 -1.38
N GLY A 72 15.99 -2.21 -1.99
CA GLY A 72 14.65 -1.97 -2.51
C GLY A 72 13.76 -3.20 -2.46
N PHE A 73 12.64 -3.12 -3.16
CA PHE A 73 11.70 -4.22 -3.29
C PHE A 73 10.99 -4.23 -4.64
N PHE A 74 10.47 -5.39 -4.97
CA PHE A 74 9.53 -5.61 -6.05
C PHE A 74 8.23 -6.20 -5.47
N ILE A 75 7.09 -5.66 -5.87
CA ILE A 75 5.76 -6.18 -5.53
C ILE A 75 5.02 -6.49 -6.84
N ASN A 76 4.52 -7.71 -6.92
CA ASN A 76 3.78 -8.18 -8.08
C ASN A 76 2.33 -7.67 -8.06
N SER A 77 1.69 -7.67 -9.21
CA SER A 77 0.28 -7.32 -9.39
C SER A 77 -0.63 -8.09 -8.42
N ASN A 78 -1.60 -7.40 -7.86
CA ASN A 78 -2.59 -7.98 -6.94
C ASN A 78 -2.02 -8.57 -5.63
N VAL A 79 -0.86 -8.15 -5.19
CA VAL A 79 -0.26 -8.61 -3.94
C VAL A 79 -0.58 -7.64 -2.81
N LEU A 80 -1.10 -8.19 -1.71
CA LEU A 80 -1.34 -7.43 -0.49
C LEU A 80 0.00 -7.08 0.17
N HIS A 81 0.23 -5.80 0.44
CA HIS A 81 1.49 -5.30 1.00
C HIS A 81 1.28 -4.07 1.89
N SER A 82 2.29 -3.77 2.69
CA SER A 82 2.37 -2.58 3.54
C SER A 82 3.83 -2.19 3.78
N ALA A 83 4.05 -0.96 4.22
CA ALA A 83 5.37 -0.50 4.59
C ALA A 83 5.30 0.45 5.79
N ASN A 84 6.24 0.27 6.74
CA ASN A 84 6.28 1.03 7.97
C ASN A 84 7.71 1.40 8.32
N SER A 85 7.91 2.58 8.90
CA SER A 85 9.20 2.93 9.49
C SER A 85 9.58 1.99 10.62
N MET A 86 10.86 1.85 10.87
CA MET A 86 11.33 1.24 12.13
C MET A 86 11.24 2.26 13.25
N GLU A 87 10.94 1.82 14.48
CA GLU A 87 10.88 2.70 15.66
C GLU A 87 12.10 3.65 15.73
N GLY A 88 11.84 4.96 15.72
CA GLY A 88 12.84 6.00 15.84
C GLY A 88 13.70 6.24 14.59
N ALA A 89 13.41 5.62 13.44
CA ALA A 89 14.15 5.81 12.19
C ALA A 89 13.32 6.60 11.18
N CYS A 90 13.85 7.71 10.66
CA CYS A 90 13.31 8.33 9.46
C CYS A 90 13.75 7.53 8.24
N CYS A 91 12.83 7.33 7.29
CA CYS A 91 13.09 6.64 6.03
C CYS A 91 12.49 7.43 4.88
N GLU A 92 13.25 7.59 3.81
CA GLU A 92 12.74 8.12 2.54
C GLU A 92 12.70 6.97 1.53
N LEU A 93 11.49 6.72 1.02
CA LEU A 93 11.21 5.71 0.01
C LEU A 93 10.83 6.38 -1.31
N HIS A 94 11.46 5.95 -2.38
CA HIS A 94 11.09 6.27 -3.75
C HIS A 94 10.45 5.03 -4.38
N SER A 95 9.16 5.10 -4.73
CA SER A 95 8.47 4.01 -5.40
C SER A 95 8.00 4.37 -6.80
N ILE A 96 7.92 3.36 -7.66
CA ILE A 96 7.40 3.42 -9.01
C ILE A 96 6.27 2.42 -9.10
N VAL A 97 5.07 2.89 -9.34
CA VAL A 97 3.86 2.07 -9.55
C VAL A 97 3.44 2.20 -11.01
N PHE A 98 3.32 1.08 -11.72
CA PHE A 98 2.99 1.11 -13.14
C PHE A 98 2.12 -0.06 -13.58
N HIS A 99 1.15 0.23 -14.43
CA HIS A 99 0.31 -0.80 -15.02
C HIS A 99 1.15 -1.67 -15.98
N PRO A 100 1.01 -3.01 -15.98
CA PRO A 100 1.80 -3.91 -16.83
C PRO A 100 1.76 -3.57 -18.32
N LEU A 101 0.66 -2.99 -18.81
CA LEU A 101 0.54 -2.52 -20.18
C LEU A 101 1.41 -1.30 -20.50
N ALA A 102 1.94 -0.59 -19.51
CA ALA A 102 2.91 0.48 -19.73
C ALA A 102 4.16 -0.03 -20.45
N VAL A 103 4.52 -1.32 -20.24
CA VAL A 103 5.67 -1.95 -20.90
C VAL A 103 5.30 -2.61 -22.20
N SER A 104 4.20 -3.34 -22.24
CA SER A 104 3.83 -4.14 -23.43
C SER A 104 2.96 -3.39 -24.42
N GLY A 105 2.27 -2.34 -24.03
CA GLY A 105 1.31 -1.60 -24.86
C GLY A 105 0.03 -2.37 -25.17
N SER A 106 0.10 -3.69 -25.36
CA SER A 106 -1.00 -4.56 -25.72
C SER A 106 -0.81 -5.96 -25.15
N MET A 107 -1.91 -6.70 -24.95
CA MET A 107 -1.88 -8.09 -24.52
C MET A 107 -1.56 -9.07 -25.66
N ASP A 108 -1.63 -8.64 -26.92
CA ASP A 108 -1.51 -9.50 -28.10
C ASP A 108 -0.09 -9.55 -28.69
N ASN A 109 0.89 -8.96 -27.99
CA ASN A 109 2.28 -8.91 -28.47
C ASN A 109 3.22 -9.85 -27.71
N ILE A 110 4.43 -10.02 -28.28
CA ILE A 110 5.45 -10.91 -27.73
C ILE A 110 5.93 -10.47 -26.35
N ILE A 111 5.95 -9.17 -26.05
CA ILE A 111 6.42 -8.64 -24.77
C ILE A 111 5.45 -9.08 -23.65
N TRP A 112 4.14 -8.92 -23.91
CA TRP A 112 3.14 -9.41 -22.98
C TRP A 112 3.22 -10.93 -22.79
N GLN A 113 3.15 -11.69 -23.87
CA GLN A 113 3.01 -13.14 -23.79
C GLN A 113 4.24 -13.83 -23.21
N LYS A 114 5.44 -13.32 -23.48
CA LYS A 114 6.69 -13.97 -23.08
C LYS A 114 7.23 -13.48 -21.74
N TYR A 115 7.03 -12.19 -21.40
CA TYR A 115 7.70 -11.56 -20.26
C TYR A 115 6.72 -11.08 -19.19
N VAL A 116 5.71 -10.29 -19.57
CA VAL A 116 4.81 -9.65 -18.60
C VAL A 116 3.82 -10.64 -18.01
N LYS A 117 3.09 -11.38 -18.87
CA LYS A 117 2.07 -12.33 -18.42
C LYS A 117 2.62 -13.42 -17.50
N PRO A 118 3.73 -14.10 -17.82
CA PRO A 118 4.30 -15.09 -16.90
C PRO A 118 4.78 -14.49 -15.58
N LEU A 119 5.23 -13.23 -15.58
CA LEU A 119 5.63 -12.50 -14.39
C LEU A 119 4.44 -12.24 -13.46
N ILE A 120 3.36 -11.65 -13.96
CA ILE A 120 2.18 -11.30 -13.16
C ILE A 120 1.36 -12.52 -12.75
N GLU A 121 1.31 -13.57 -13.56
CA GLU A 121 0.64 -14.83 -13.25
C GLU A 121 1.46 -15.75 -12.33
N ASN A 122 2.74 -15.43 -12.09
CA ASN A 122 3.58 -16.20 -11.18
C ASN A 122 3.19 -15.94 -9.73
N GLN A 123 2.10 -16.56 -9.31
CA GLN A 123 1.62 -16.51 -7.93
C GLN A 123 2.65 -17.05 -6.92
N GLY A 124 3.69 -17.74 -7.37
CA GLY A 124 4.81 -18.20 -6.55
C GLY A 124 5.81 -17.12 -6.19
N SER A 125 5.70 -15.92 -6.76
CA SER A 125 6.55 -14.78 -6.46
C SER A 125 5.70 -13.53 -6.24
N PRO A 126 5.12 -13.38 -5.03
CA PRO A 126 4.30 -12.20 -4.70
C PRO A 126 5.13 -10.92 -4.70
N GLY A 127 6.41 -11.03 -4.47
CA GLY A 127 7.37 -9.93 -4.39
C GLY A 127 8.56 -10.37 -3.54
N PHE A 128 9.60 -9.55 -3.54
CA PHE A 128 10.83 -9.82 -2.79
C PHE A 128 11.66 -8.55 -2.63
N CYS A 129 12.59 -8.57 -1.67
CA CYS A 129 13.54 -7.49 -1.49
C CYS A 129 14.69 -7.59 -2.49
N LEU A 130 15.06 -6.43 -3.02
CA LEU A 130 16.19 -6.23 -3.93
C LEU A 130 17.41 -5.78 -3.11
N LYS A 131 18.37 -6.68 -2.98
CA LYS A 131 19.63 -6.37 -2.30
C LYS A 131 20.77 -6.29 -3.32
N PRO A 132 21.72 -5.35 -3.18
CA PRO A 132 22.75 -5.10 -4.20
C PRO A 132 23.82 -6.18 -4.30
N GLU A 133 23.66 -7.35 -3.64
CA GLU A 133 24.65 -8.44 -3.69
C GLU A 133 24.72 -9.13 -5.06
N THR A 134 23.60 -9.16 -5.80
CA THR A 134 23.59 -9.74 -7.14
C THR A 134 23.63 -8.66 -8.22
N GLU A 135 24.25 -8.98 -9.37
CA GLU A 135 24.38 -8.02 -10.47
C GLU A 135 23.01 -7.59 -11.03
N TRP A 136 22.07 -8.52 -11.13
CA TRP A 136 20.74 -8.21 -11.67
C TRP A 136 19.90 -7.34 -10.71
N ASN A 137 20.04 -7.53 -9.37
CA ASN A 137 19.40 -6.64 -8.39
C ASN A 137 19.98 -5.22 -8.49
N ARG A 138 21.31 -5.08 -8.57
CA ARG A 138 21.93 -3.77 -8.76
C ARG A 138 21.41 -3.06 -10.00
N LYS A 139 21.31 -3.77 -11.13
CA LYS A 139 20.77 -3.20 -12.37
C LYS A 139 19.32 -2.73 -12.21
N ILE A 140 18.49 -3.43 -11.44
CA ILE A 140 17.12 -2.99 -11.15
C ILE A 140 17.13 -1.76 -10.25
N LEU A 141 17.89 -1.75 -9.16
CA LEU A 141 18.01 -0.61 -8.25
C LEU A 141 18.52 0.64 -8.97
N ASP A 142 19.53 0.50 -9.84
CA ASP A 142 20.04 1.58 -10.69
C ASP A 142 18.95 2.10 -11.65
N SER A 143 18.18 1.20 -12.27
CA SER A 143 17.07 1.58 -13.15
C SER A 143 15.94 2.31 -12.40
N ILE A 144 15.66 1.95 -11.14
CA ILE A 144 14.69 2.68 -10.30
C ILE A 144 15.17 4.13 -10.09
N ALA A 145 16.44 4.31 -9.73
CA ALA A 145 17.02 5.65 -9.54
C ALA A 145 16.99 6.49 -10.83
N VAL A 146 17.25 5.87 -11.99
CA VAL A 146 17.17 6.54 -13.30
C VAL A 146 15.73 6.96 -13.63
N VAL A 147 14.73 6.07 -13.42
CA VAL A 147 13.31 6.42 -13.63
C VAL A 147 12.91 7.60 -12.76
N TRP A 148 13.35 7.62 -11.51
CA TRP A 148 13.07 8.70 -10.59
C TRP A 148 13.64 10.03 -11.07
N GLN A 149 14.91 10.06 -11.50
CA GLN A 149 15.54 11.25 -12.06
C GLN A 149 14.80 11.76 -13.31
N LEU A 150 14.41 10.86 -14.21
CA LEU A 150 13.63 11.20 -15.41
C LEU A 150 12.26 11.78 -15.05
N ALA A 151 11.58 11.19 -14.05
CA ALA A 151 10.28 11.63 -13.57
C ALA A 151 10.34 12.99 -12.84
N GLU A 152 11.46 13.34 -12.23
CA GLU A 152 11.68 14.63 -11.59
C GLU A 152 11.94 15.75 -12.61
N GLN A 153 12.71 15.45 -13.66
CA GLN A 153 13.12 16.44 -14.65
C GLN A 153 12.05 16.70 -15.72
N GLU A 154 11.28 15.69 -16.07
CA GLU A 154 10.23 15.73 -17.12
C GLU A 154 10.71 16.38 -18.43
N GLU A 155 11.98 16.13 -18.82
CA GLU A 155 12.51 16.63 -20.07
C GLU A 155 11.83 15.95 -21.27
N TYR A 156 11.93 16.57 -22.46
CA TYR A 156 11.32 16.04 -23.68
C TYR A 156 11.72 14.58 -23.95
N GLY A 157 10.74 13.70 -24.01
CA GLY A 157 10.91 12.26 -24.27
C GLY A 157 11.13 11.41 -23.01
N TYR A 158 11.00 11.98 -21.82
CA TYR A 158 11.18 11.24 -20.56
C TYR A 158 10.30 9.99 -20.47
N GLU A 159 9.09 9.99 -21.03
CA GLU A 159 8.22 8.83 -21.05
C GLU A 159 8.82 7.66 -21.84
N MET A 160 9.53 7.95 -22.93
CA MET A 160 10.23 6.93 -23.73
C MET A 160 11.41 6.34 -22.96
N TYR A 161 12.16 7.17 -22.25
CA TYR A 161 13.29 6.70 -21.43
C TYR A 161 12.80 5.90 -20.23
N ILE A 162 11.74 6.34 -19.55
CA ILE A 162 11.09 5.56 -18.48
C ILE A 162 10.59 4.21 -19.00
N HIS A 163 9.92 4.18 -20.14
CA HIS A 163 9.46 2.94 -20.76
C HIS A 163 10.62 1.98 -21.04
N ASN A 164 11.77 2.49 -21.49
CA ASN A 164 12.98 1.69 -21.72
C ASN A 164 13.52 1.09 -20.41
N GLU A 165 13.60 1.86 -19.33
CA GLU A 165 14.04 1.36 -18.03
C GLU A 165 13.05 0.33 -17.45
N LEU A 166 11.74 0.58 -17.52
CA LEU A 166 10.71 -0.39 -17.13
C LEU A 166 10.85 -1.70 -17.91
N SER A 167 11.11 -1.61 -19.21
CA SER A 167 11.31 -2.79 -20.07
C SER A 167 12.53 -3.61 -19.65
N LYS A 168 13.64 -2.96 -19.29
CA LYS A 168 14.85 -3.62 -18.75
C LYS A 168 14.55 -4.33 -17.43
N MET A 169 13.86 -3.64 -16.52
CA MET A 169 13.49 -4.21 -15.22
C MET A 169 12.59 -5.44 -15.38
N ILE A 170 11.56 -5.37 -16.23
CA ILE A 170 10.69 -6.52 -16.53
C ILE A 170 11.46 -7.70 -17.11
N ALA A 171 12.40 -7.46 -18.01
CA ALA A 171 13.23 -8.53 -18.58
C ALA A 171 14.09 -9.21 -17.50
N LEU A 172 14.73 -8.43 -16.62
CA LEU A 172 15.54 -8.96 -15.50
C LEU A 172 14.68 -9.72 -14.49
N LEU A 173 13.52 -9.18 -14.12
CA LEU A 173 12.58 -9.83 -13.22
C LEU A 173 12.08 -11.16 -13.82
N SER A 174 11.66 -11.17 -15.08
CA SER A 174 11.15 -12.36 -15.77
C SER A 174 12.22 -13.46 -15.89
N GLU A 175 13.48 -13.10 -16.16
CA GLU A 175 14.59 -14.04 -16.25
C GLU A 175 14.94 -14.68 -14.90
N ASN A 176 14.93 -13.90 -13.82
CA ASN A 176 15.46 -14.33 -12.52
C ASN A 176 14.38 -14.90 -11.59
N GLN A 177 13.09 -14.65 -11.83
CA GLN A 177 12.02 -15.26 -11.03
C GLN A 177 11.91 -16.78 -11.17
N SER A 178 12.30 -17.35 -12.28
CA SER A 178 12.21 -18.80 -12.50
C SER A 178 13.14 -19.62 -11.60
N THR A 179 14.13 -18.99 -10.96
CA THR A 179 15.10 -19.64 -10.05
C THR A 179 14.74 -19.55 -8.57
N ALA A 180 13.84 -18.65 -8.19
CA ALA A 180 13.43 -18.44 -6.81
C ALA A 180 12.22 -19.31 -6.45
N ASN A 181 12.47 -20.42 -5.76
CA ASN A 181 11.56 -21.17 -4.89
C ASN A 181 10.30 -21.84 -5.47
N LYS A 182 10.44 -23.01 -6.08
CA LYS A 182 9.32 -23.93 -6.38
C LYS A 182 8.75 -24.68 -5.16
N LYS A 183 9.24 -24.53 -3.94
CA LYS A 183 8.94 -25.48 -2.84
C LYS A 183 8.06 -24.97 -1.69
N ILE A 184 7.75 -23.68 -1.56
CA ILE A 184 7.02 -23.14 -0.38
C ILE A 184 5.55 -22.74 -0.70
N PHE A 185 5.15 -22.69 -1.94
CA PHE A 185 4.08 -21.85 -2.48
C PHE A 185 2.62 -22.33 -2.36
N GLY A 186 2.35 -23.59 -2.21
CA GLY A 186 0.95 -24.06 -2.27
C GLY A 186 0.07 -23.65 -1.06
N LYS A 187 0.67 -23.36 0.10
CA LYS A 187 -0.06 -22.98 1.32
C LYS A 187 -0.23 -21.47 1.40
N GLU A 188 0.82 -20.70 1.16
CA GLU A 188 0.81 -19.24 1.19
C GLU A 188 -0.13 -18.64 0.15
N GLN A 189 -0.19 -19.22 -1.04
CA GLN A 189 -1.13 -18.81 -2.08
C GLN A 189 -2.59 -18.99 -1.67
N ARG A 190 -2.91 -20.15 -1.06
CA ARG A 190 -4.26 -20.39 -0.55
C ARG A 190 -4.61 -19.43 0.57
N ASP A 191 -3.63 -19.09 1.43
CA ASP A 191 -3.82 -18.14 2.52
C ASP A 191 -4.01 -16.72 1.97
N ASN A 192 -3.25 -16.29 0.97
CA ASN A 192 -3.41 -14.99 0.31
C ASN A 192 -4.76 -14.85 -0.44
N ALA A 193 -5.20 -15.89 -1.15
CA ALA A 193 -6.52 -15.87 -1.76
C ALA A 193 -7.62 -15.79 -0.71
N ARG A 194 -7.55 -16.62 0.34
CA ARG A 194 -8.51 -16.62 1.44
C ARG A 194 -8.55 -15.30 2.19
N ILE A 195 -7.41 -14.69 2.47
CA ILE A 195 -7.39 -13.41 3.19
C ILE A 195 -8.07 -12.32 2.38
N LYS A 196 -7.87 -12.27 1.06
CA LYS A 196 -8.58 -11.31 0.18
C LYS A 196 -10.09 -11.52 0.22
N GLU A 197 -10.58 -12.76 0.12
CA GLU A 197 -12.00 -13.07 0.25
C GLU A 197 -12.56 -12.65 1.61
N MET A 198 -11.82 -12.92 2.71
CA MET A 198 -12.21 -12.51 4.06
C MET A 198 -12.24 -11.00 4.20
N LEU A 199 -11.24 -10.28 3.69
CA LEU A 199 -11.18 -8.82 3.70
C LEU A 199 -12.35 -8.24 2.91
N THR A 200 -12.59 -8.73 1.70
CA THR A 200 -13.73 -8.33 0.86
C THR A 200 -15.05 -8.53 1.60
N PHE A 201 -15.23 -9.68 2.25
CA PHE A 201 -16.45 -9.96 3.01
C PHE A 201 -16.64 -9.01 4.21
N ILE A 202 -15.58 -8.77 5.00
CA ILE A 202 -15.60 -7.81 6.12
C ILE A 202 -16.00 -6.43 5.62
N GLN A 203 -15.35 -5.98 4.58
CA GLN A 203 -15.51 -4.64 4.02
C GLN A 203 -16.89 -4.42 3.39
N ALA A 204 -17.47 -5.44 2.78
CA ALA A 204 -18.83 -5.40 2.24
C ALA A 204 -19.93 -5.45 3.32
N ASN A 205 -19.59 -5.81 4.55
CA ASN A 205 -20.57 -6.02 5.63
C ASN A 205 -20.17 -5.34 6.95
N TYR A 206 -19.19 -4.42 6.93
CA TYR A 206 -18.64 -3.80 8.14
C TYR A 206 -19.68 -3.03 8.97
N ASP A 207 -20.71 -2.51 8.34
CA ASP A 207 -21.81 -1.76 8.93
C ASP A 207 -22.81 -2.62 9.71
N LYS A 208 -22.79 -3.96 9.48
CA LYS A 208 -23.68 -4.93 10.11
C LYS A 208 -23.05 -5.55 11.36
N GLU A 209 -23.86 -6.21 12.15
CA GLU A 209 -23.33 -7.11 13.17
C GLU A 209 -22.63 -8.27 12.47
N LEU A 210 -21.32 -8.40 12.69
CA LEU A 210 -20.47 -9.36 12.02
C LEU A 210 -19.66 -10.15 13.04
N LEU A 211 -19.90 -11.44 13.08
CA LEU A 211 -19.18 -12.38 13.93
C LEU A 211 -18.01 -13.02 13.17
N ILE A 212 -17.06 -13.55 13.92
CA ILE A 212 -15.91 -14.25 13.31
C ILE A 212 -16.33 -15.49 12.55
N GLU A 213 -17.43 -16.13 12.96
CA GLU A 213 -18.03 -17.28 12.31
C GLU A 213 -18.52 -16.92 10.90
N ASP A 214 -19.08 -15.73 10.70
CA ASP A 214 -19.55 -15.24 9.41
C ASP A 214 -18.39 -15.03 8.45
N ILE A 215 -17.30 -14.44 8.95
CA ILE A 215 -16.07 -14.21 8.18
C ILE A 215 -15.45 -15.55 7.76
N ALA A 216 -15.38 -16.51 8.66
CA ALA A 216 -14.85 -17.83 8.37
C ALA A 216 -15.72 -18.61 7.36
N ALA A 217 -17.04 -18.51 7.50
CA ALA A 217 -18.01 -19.15 6.61
C ALA A 217 -17.93 -18.60 5.17
N ALA A 218 -17.69 -17.29 5.01
CA ALA A 218 -17.56 -16.65 3.70
C ALA A 218 -16.46 -17.29 2.82
N CYS A 219 -15.41 -17.84 3.44
CA CYS A 219 -14.31 -18.54 2.73
C CYS A 219 -14.33 -20.05 2.94
N ALA A 220 -15.44 -20.62 3.44
CA ALA A 220 -15.58 -22.04 3.71
C ALA A 220 -14.44 -22.61 4.57
N VAL A 221 -13.98 -21.88 5.60
CA VAL A 221 -12.93 -22.30 6.54
C VAL A 221 -13.45 -22.34 7.98
N SER A 222 -12.73 -23.02 8.86
CA SER A 222 -13.01 -22.97 10.30
C SER A 222 -12.57 -21.62 10.89
N VAL A 223 -13.18 -21.20 12.00
CA VAL A 223 -12.78 -20.02 12.77
C VAL A 223 -11.28 -20.04 13.11
N ARG A 224 -10.76 -21.21 13.51
CA ARG A 224 -9.32 -21.38 13.80
C ARG A 224 -8.46 -21.10 12.58
N GLU A 225 -8.86 -21.56 11.42
CA GLU A 225 -8.14 -21.32 10.17
C GLU A 225 -8.24 -19.86 9.73
N CYS A 226 -9.41 -19.23 9.89
CA CYS A 226 -9.61 -17.81 9.67
C CYS A 226 -8.64 -16.97 10.51
N ILE A 227 -8.58 -17.18 11.82
CA ILE A 227 -7.64 -16.48 12.71
C ILE A 227 -6.20 -16.75 12.31
N ARG A 228 -5.86 -17.99 11.93
CA ARG A 228 -4.52 -18.37 11.47
C ARG A 228 -4.12 -17.60 10.21
N CYS A 229 -5.01 -17.53 9.22
CA CYS A 229 -4.77 -16.80 7.99
C CYS A 229 -4.54 -15.30 8.26
N PHE A 230 -5.40 -14.67 9.06
CA PHE A 230 -5.22 -13.26 9.42
C PHE A 230 -3.89 -12.99 10.11
N ARG A 231 -3.52 -13.82 11.11
CA ARG A 231 -2.24 -13.66 11.83
C ARG A 231 -1.03 -13.91 10.96
N ALA A 232 -1.12 -14.91 10.07
CA ALA A 232 -0.01 -15.28 9.21
C ALA A 232 0.21 -14.30 8.06
N THR A 233 -0.84 -13.64 7.56
CA THR A 233 -0.78 -12.81 6.35
C THR A 233 -0.71 -11.32 6.67
N ILE A 234 -1.48 -10.83 7.64
CA ILE A 234 -1.56 -9.39 7.96
C ILE A 234 -1.35 -9.10 9.45
N ALA A 235 -0.73 -10.02 10.18
CA ALA A 235 -0.30 -9.89 11.58
C ALA A 235 -1.37 -9.39 12.58
N THR A 236 -2.67 -9.53 12.24
CA THR A 236 -3.80 -9.08 13.06
C THR A 236 -4.84 -10.20 13.25
N THR A 237 -5.99 -9.88 13.84
CA THR A 237 -7.14 -10.79 13.93
C THR A 237 -8.31 -10.24 13.11
N PRO A 238 -9.26 -11.11 12.65
CA PRO A 238 -10.42 -10.66 11.88
C PRO A 238 -11.21 -9.54 12.54
N ILE A 239 -11.46 -9.66 13.86
CA ILE A 239 -12.23 -8.66 14.63
C ILE A 239 -11.44 -7.37 14.87
N ALA A 240 -10.12 -7.46 15.07
CA ALA A 240 -9.28 -6.26 15.19
C ALA A 240 -9.23 -5.50 13.85
N TYR A 241 -9.11 -6.21 12.73
CA TYR A 241 -9.20 -5.62 11.39
C TYR A 241 -10.56 -4.96 11.15
N LEU A 242 -11.69 -5.65 11.44
CA LEU A 242 -13.03 -5.09 11.33
C LEU A 242 -13.18 -3.79 12.14
N LYS A 243 -12.68 -3.78 13.39
CA LYS A 243 -12.69 -2.57 14.24
C LYS A 243 -11.90 -1.43 13.58
N SER A 244 -10.69 -1.70 13.12
CA SER A 244 -9.83 -0.71 12.45
C SER A 244 -10.50 -0.15 11.21
N TYR A 245 -11.05 -1.01 10.36
CA TYR A 245 -11.76 -0.62 9.15
C TYR A 245 -13.00 0.25 9.43
N ARG A 246 -13.83 -0.12 10.43
CA ARG A 246 -14.96 0.71 10.88
C ARG A 246 -14.54 2.11 11.31
N LEU A 247 -13.42 2.23 12.04
CA LEU A 247 -12.88 3.52 12.48
C LEU A 247 -12.40 4.36 11.31
N GLN A 248 -11.77 3.74 10.33
CA GLN A 248 -11.32 4.39 9.10
C GLN A 248 -12.50 4.93 8.29
N GLN A 249 -13.56 4.14 8.11
CA GLN A 249 -14.78 4.58 7.44
C GLN A 249 -15.48 5.72 8.20
N ALA A 250 -15.47 5.66 9.53
CA ALA A 250 -16.01 6.74 10.35
C ALA A 250 -15.20 8.04 10.21
N ALA A 251 -13.86 7.96 10.16
CA ALA A 251 -12.98 9.11 9.93
C ALA A 251 -13.27 9.79 8.59
N LEU A 252 -13.40 9.02 7.51
CA LEU A 252 -13.78 9.52 6.18
C LEU A 252 -15.14 10.22 6.21
N LYS A 253 -16.18 9.58 6.81
CA LYS A 253 -17.51 10.20 6.92
C LYS A 253 -17.50 11.46 7.78
N LEU A 254 -16.68 11.53 8.83
CA LEU A 254 -16.53 12.73 9.66
C LEU A 254 -15.95 13.91 8.89
N GLN A 255 -15.08 13.67 7.91
CA GLN A 255 -14.49 14.70 7.05
C GLN A 255 -15.46 15.14 5.94
N LEU A 256 -16.21 14.21 5.35
CA LEU A 256 -17.01 14.42 4.16
C LEU A 256 -18.48 14.80 4.43
N SER A 257 -18.98 14.62 5.67
CA SER A 257 -20.37 14.90 5.98
C SER A 257 -20.59 15.70 7.26
N THR A 258 -21.74 16.38 7.32
CA THR A 258 -22.22 17.13 8.50
C THR A 258 -23.17 16.31 9.38
N GLU A 259 -23.33 15.02 9.11
CA GLU A 259 -24.20 14.12 9.88
C GLU A 259 -23.80 14.08 11.37
N LYS A 260 -24.76 13.78 12.23
CA LYS A 260 -24.47 13.61 13.67
C LYS A 260 -23.44 12.49 13.87
N ILE A 261 -22.49 12.69 14.75
CA ILE A 261 -21.43 11.71 15.06
C ILE A 261 -22.03 10.35 15.47
N SER A 262 -23.16 10.36 16.19
CA SER A 262 -23.87 9.13 16.55
C SER A 262 -24.44 8.37 15.34
N VAL A 263 -24.90 9.09 14.32
CA VAL A 263 -25.40 8.49 13.08
C VAL A 263 -24.23 7.88 12.30
N ILE A 264 -23.11 8.59 12.20
CA ILE A 264 -21.89 8.09 11.56
C ILE A 264 -21.35 6.84 12.27
N ALA A 265 -21.26 6.86 13.60
CA ALA A 265 -20.84 5.70 14.38
C ALA A 265 -21.73 4.48 14.09
N GLN A 266 -23.05 4.67 14.15
CA GLN A 266 -24.02 3.61 13.89
C GLN A 266 -23.94 3.09 12.43
N SER A 267 -23.82 4.00 11.44
CA SER A 267 -23.64 3.62 10.03
C SER A 267 -22.31 2.95 9.71
N CYS A 268 -21.36 2.96 10.67
CA CYS A 268 -20.11 2.23 10.61
C CYS A 268 -20.11 0.97 11.50
N GLY A 269 -21.28 0.53 11.97
CA GLY A 269 -21.42 -0.71 12.73
C GLY A 269 -21.04 -0.64 14.20
N PHE A 270 -20.91 0.58 14.78
CA PHE A 270 -20.71 0.74 16.22
C PHE A 270 -22.07 0.84 16.92
N GLN A 271 -22.35 -0.09 17.83
CA GLN A 271 -23.59 -0.13 18.60
C GLN A 271 -23.58 0.88 19.76
N GLU A 272 -22.40 1.13 20.37
CA GLU A 272 -22.26 1.98 21.54
C GLU A 272 -21.34 3.16 21.28
N MET A 273 -21.82 4.37 21.52
CA MET A 273 -21.07 5.62 21.34
C MET A 273 -19.85 5.75 22.24
N SER A 274 -19.93 5.24 23.48
CA SER A 274 -18.80 5.23 24.42
C SER A 274 -17.64 4.40 23.90
N TYR A 275 -17.92 3.22 23.38
CA TYR A 275 -16.93 2.33 22.77
C TYR A 275 -16.35 2.93 21.50
N PHE A 276 -17.20 3.51 20.63
CA PHE A 276 -16.74 4.21 19.43
C PHE A 276 -15.78 5.35 19.77
N SER A 277 -16.20 6.28 20.64
CA SER A 277 -15.40 7.47 20.97
C SER A 277 -14.05 7.10 21.61
N LYS A 278 -14.04 6.08 22.50
CA LYS A 278 -12.81 5.56 23.10
C LYS A 278 -11.90 4.95 22.05
N SER A 279 -12.43 4.07 21.21
CA SER A 279 -11.64 3.40 20.17
C SER A 279 -11.11 4.37 19.13
N PHE A 280 -11.90 5.39 18.76
CA PHE A 280 -11.50 6.43 17.83
C PHE A 280 -10.34 7.25 18.40
N LYS A 281 -10.43 7.65 19.69
CA LYS A 281 -9.35 8.41 20.35
C LYS A 281 -8.08 7.58 20.51
N GLU A 282 -8.20 6.26 20.75
CA GLU A 282 -7.04 5.36 20.81
C GLU A 282 -6.26 5.31 19.48
N VAL A 283 -6.95 5.39 18.32
CA VAL A 283 -6.33 5.28 16.99
C VAL A 283 -5.88 6.64 16.46
N TYR A 284 -6.71 7.68 16.60
CA TYR A 284 -6.46 9.00 15.99
C TYR A 284 -5.93 10.05 16.96
N GLY A 285 -5.69 9.73 18.21
CA GLY A 285 -5.18 10.65 19.23
C GLY A 285 -6.17 11.71 19.72
N CYS A 286 -7.30 11.90 19.02
CA CYS A 286 -8.31 12.91 19.31
C CYS A 286 -9.73 12.32 19.25
N THR A 287 -10.70 13.05 19.81
CA THR A 287 -12.11 12.63 19.76
C THR A 287 -12.68 12.81 18.35
N PRO A 288 -13.78 12.10 17.99
CA PRO A 288 -14.47 12.28 16.70
C PRO A 288 -14.90 13.74 16.44
N SER A 289 -15.25 14.50 17.48
CA SER A 289 -15.63 15.90 17.37
C SER A 289 -14.45 16.80 17.05
N GLU A 290 -13.32 16.57 17.70
CA GLU A 290 -12.07 17.29 17.45
C GLU A 290 -11.53 16.97 16.06
N TYR A 291 -11.61 15.70 15.65
CA TYR A 291 -11.21 15.27 14.30
C TYR A 291 -12.01 15.99 13.22
N ARG A 292 -13.34 16.05 13.36
CA ARG A 292 -14.23 16.80 12.44
C ARG A 292 -13.91 18.29 12.40
N ALA A 293 -13.54 18.88 13.54
CA ALA A 293 -13.20 20.30 13.64
C ALA A 293 -11.81 20.64 13.05
N GLY A 294 -11.10 19.67 12.45
CA GLY A 294 -9.74 19.83 11.92
C GLY A 294 -8.65 19.90 13.00
N LYS A 295 -8.99 19.60 14.24
CA LYS A 295 -8.03 19.46 15.34
C LYS A 295 -7.50 18.03 15.35
N GLN A 296 -6.73 17.66 14.36
CA GLN A 296 -5.88 16.49 14.48
C GLN A 296 -4.87 16.78 15.59
N GLY A 297 -4.63 15.81 16.46
CA GLY A 297 -3.72 15.95 17.61
C GLY A 297 -2.25 16.02 17.20
N ILE A 298 -1.91 16.98 16.38
CA ILE A 298 -0.56 17.45 16.15
C ILE A 298 -0.44 18.69 17.03
N GLU A 299 0.42 18.65 18.05
CA GLU A 299 0.81 19.86 18.77
C GLU A 299 1.28 20.89 17.73
N PRO A 300 0.80 22.15 17.79
CA PRO A 300 1.29 23.17 16.87
C PRO A 300 2.76 23.42 17.21
N ASP A 301 3.62 23.08 16.28
CA ASP A 301 5.00 23.53 16.28
C ASP A 301 4.99 25.08 16.35
N ALA A 302 5.67 25.63 17.35
CA ALA A 302 5.75 27.05 17.63
C ALA A 302 6.58 27.76 16.56
N GLY A 303 6.00 27.96 15.36
CA GLY A 303 6.68 28.54 14.20
C GLY A 303 5.84 29.48 13.32
N ALA A 304 4.55 29.72 13.64
CA ALA A 304 3.65 30.46 12.77
C ALA A 304 3.58 31.98 13.01
N ASP A 305 4.49 32.56 13.81
CA ASP A 305 4.48 34.02 14.08
C ASP A 305 5.43 34.87 13.20
N SER A 306 6.18 34.21 12.28
CA SER A 306 7.15 34.91 11.42
C SER A 306 6.62 35.40 10.06
N LEU A 307 5.37 35.11 9.70
CA LEU A 307 4.82 35.49 8.38
C LEU A 307 3.91 36.71 8.38
N LYS A 308 3.55 37.26 9.56
CA LYS A 308 2.75 38.48 9.65
C LYS A 308 3.57 39.78 9.63
N GLU A 309 4.88 39.71 9.81
CA GLU A 309 5.75 40.93 9.78
C GLU A 309 6.29 41.27 8.38
N LEU A 310 5.99 40.49 7.34
CA LEU A 310 6.48 40.76 5.97
C LEU A 310 5.42 41.39 5.04
N GLU A 311 4.16 41.48 5.45
CA GLU A 311 3.11 42.14 4.64
C GLU A 311 2.90 43.65 4.94
N GLU A 312 3.59 44.22 5.93
CA GLU A 312 3.51 45.68 6.23
C GLU A 312 4.69 46.52 5.70
N LYS A 313 5.55 45.94 4.85
CA LYS A 313 6.72 46.71 4.33
C LYS A 313 6.92 46.59 2.81
N PHE A 314 5.85 46.52 2.02
CA PHE A 314 5.96 46.87 0.58
C PHE A 314 4.62 47.41 0.06
#